data_e03625eda8fca253e03fc1cab5be5404
#
_entry.id   e03625eda8fca253e03fc1cab5be5404
#
_cell.length_a   1.000
_cell.length_b   1.000
_cell.length_c   1.000
_cell.angle_alpha   90.00
_cell.angle_beta   90.00
_cell.angle_gamma   90.00
#
_symmetry.space_group_name_H-M   'P 1'
#
loop_
_entity.id
_entity.type
_entity.pdbx_description
1 polymer ?
#
loop_
_entity_poly.entity_id
_entity_poly.type
_entity_poly.pdbx_seq_one_letter_code
_entity_poly.pdbx_strand_id
1 'polypeptide(L)'
;MKKKHRIDHRFKTEYEKWCLLPDLTEEERKVLVSMTEEEQQECFYRQVPFGTAGMRGEVGLGSNRINRYTIRLAAWGMAQVLGAGKKVAIAYDTRLDSKTFAEEAAKVLAEAGLNVLIFDRYSPVPLLSY
;
A
#
# COMPACT_ATOMS: atom_id res chain seq x y z
N MET A 1 -7.28 -32.48 -13.25
CA MET A 1 -7.42 -31.85 -13.01
C MET A 1 -7.56 -31.31 -12.46
N LYS A 2 -7.61 -30.84 -12.61
CA LYS A 2 -7.67 -30.09 -12.21
C LYS A 2 -8.19 -29.45 -11.52
N LYS A 3 -8.23 -29.22 -10.97
CA LYS A 3 -8.71 -28.44 -10.42
C LYS A 3 -8.92 -27.45 -10.58
N LYS A 4 -9.03 -27.05 -10.76
CA LYS A 4 -9.19 -26.05 -10.80
C LYS A 4 -9.98 -25.40 -10.84
N HIS A 5 -10.18 -25.46 -10.99
CA HIS A 5 -10.85 -24.59 -11.24
C HIS A 5 -11.67 -23.87 -10.53
N ARG A 6 -11.56 -23.78 -9.88
CA ARG A 6 -12.17 -22.81 -9.13
C ARG A 6 -11.45 -21.56 -9.20
N ILE A 7 -11.60 -20.90 -10.29
CA ILE A 7 -11.02 -19.59 -10.47
C ILE A 7 -11.89 -18.60 -9.77
N ASP A 8 -11.31 -17.89 -8.83
CA ASP A 8 -12.02 -16.84 -8.14
C ASP A 8 -11.94 -15.59 -9.02
N HIS A 9 -13.04 -15.23 -9.61
CA HIS A 9 -13.09 -14.11 -10.54
C HIS A 9 -13.18 -12.76 -9.86
N ARG A 10 -13.10 -12.71 -8.55
CA ARG A 10 -13.16 -11.43 -7.84
C ARG A 10 -12.00 -10.51 -8.20
N PHE A 11 -10.89 -11.07 -8.65
CA PHE A 11 -9.78 -10.24 -9.08
C PHE A 11 -10.17 -9.35 -10.25
N LYS A 12 -11.07 -9.80 -11.11
CA LYS A 12 -11.49 -8.99 -12.26
C LYS A 12 -12.28 -7.76 -11.81
N THR A 13 -13.13 -7.92 -10.82
CA THR A 13 -13.88 -6.80 -10.27
C THR A 13 -12.94 -5.77 -9.66
N GLU A 14 -11.96 -6.24 -8.92
CA GLU A 14 -10.99 -5.35 -8.29
C GLU A 14 -10.15 -4.65 -9.36
N TYR A 15 -9.69 -5.39 -10.36
CA TYR A 15 -8.93 -4.81 -11.46
C TYR A 15 -9.73 -3.70 -12.16
N GLU A 16 -11.00 -3.97 -12.43
CA GLU A 16 -11.84 -2.98 -13.10
C GLU A 16 -12.03 -1.72 -12.27
N LYS A 17 -12.17 -1.88 -10.95
CA LYS A 17 -12.26 -0.73 -10.06
C LYS A 17 -10.99 0.13 -10.14
N TRP A 18 -9.84 -0.52 -10.19
CA TRP A 18 -8.58 0.22 -10.25
C TRP A 18 -8.44 0.97 -11.57
N CYS A 19 -8.91 0.38 -12.66
CA CYS A 19 -8.87 1.06 -13.96
C CYS A 19 -9.68 2.35 -13.97
N LEU A 20 -10.63 2.48 -13.05
CA LEU A 20 -11.50 3.65 -12.97
C LEU A 20 -11.06 4.68 -11.93
N LEU A 21 -9.93 4.44 -11.25
CA LEU A 21 -9.47 5.40 -10.26
C LEU A 21 -9.17 6.75 -10.91
N PRO A 22 -9.64 7.84 -10.29
CA PRO A 22 -9.55 9.15 -10.94
C PRO A 22 -8.15 9.75 -10.96
N ASP A 23 -7.28 9.36 -10.05
CA ASP A 23 -5.95 9.98 -9.96
C ASP A 23 -4.82 9.11 -10.50
N LEU A 24 -5.15 8.18 -11.39
CA LEU A 24 -4.13 7.40 -12.09
C LEU A 24 -3.31 8.29 -13.01
N THR A 25 -1.99 8.09 -13.00
CA THR A 25 -1.16 8.74 -14.00
C THR A 25 -1.30 8.00 -15.33
N GLU A 26 -0.81 8.64 -16.39
CA GLU A 26 -0.83 8.01 -17.71
C GLU A 26 -0.02 6.73 -17.72
N GLU A 27 1.14 6.73 -17.06
CA GLU A 27 1.97 5.53 -16.98
C GLU A 27 1.25 4.41 -16.25
N GLU A 28 0.58 4.75 -15.14
CA GLU A 28 -0.16 3.75 -14.38
C GLU A 28 -1.29 3.16 -15.20
N ARG A 29 -2.00 4.01 -15.92
CA ARG A 29 -3.09 3.55 -16.78
C ARG A 29 -2.58 2.60 -17.86
N LYS A 30 -1.44 2.93 -18.44
CA LYS A 30 -0.83 2.06 -19.47
C LYS A 30 -0.45 0.72 -18.90
N VAL A 31 0.11 0.71 -17.69
CA VAL A 31 0.50 -0.54 -17.04
C VAL A 31 -0.73 -1.41 -16.81
N LEU A 32 -1.80 -0.82 -16.29
CA LEU A 32 -3.02 -1.58 -16.01
C LEU A 32 -3.63 -2.14 -17.29
N VAL A 33 -3.70 -1.33 -18.33
CA VAL A 33 -4.32 -1.76 -19.59
C VAL A 33 -3.52 -2.90 -20.25
N SER A 34 -2.21 -2.90 -20.06
CA SER A 34 -1.36 -3.91 -20.69
C SER A 34 -1.19 -5.19 -19.88
N MET A 35 -1.81 -5.29 -18.72
CA MET A 35 -1.70 -6.49 -17.90
C MET A 35 -2.40 -7.67 -18.56
N THR A 36 -1.71 -8.82 -18.57
CA THR A 36 -2.33 -10.07 -18.98
C THR A 36 -3.29 -10.53 -17.88
N GLU A 37 -4.13 -11.51 -18.21
CA GLU A 37 -5.05 -12.03 -17.21
C GLU A 37 -4.30 -12.65 -16.03
N GLU A 38 -3.18 -13.30 -16.30
CA GLU A 38 -2.36 -13.86 -15.25
C GLU A 38 -1.81 -12.78 -14.34
N GLU A 39 -1.35 -11.68 -14.92
CA GLU A 39 -0.86 -10.56 -14.14
C GLU A 39 -1.96 -9.91 -13.33
N GLN A 40 -3.14 -9.80 -13.92
CA GLN A 40 -4.29 -9.26 -13.21
C GLN A 40 -4.61 -10.12 -11.99
N GLN A 41 -4.59 -11.43 -12.16
CA GLN A 41 -4.86 -12.33 -11.05
C GLN A 41 -3.85 -12.17 -9.94
N GLU A 42 -2.56 -12.15 -10.29
CA GLU A 42 -1.49 -11.99 -9.29
C GLU A 42 -1.59 -10.70 -8.53
N CYS A 43 -1.93 -9.62 -9.22
CA CYS A 43 -1.92 -8.30 -8.61
C CYS A 43 -3.20 -7.96 -7.87
N PHE A 44 -4.28 -8.68 -8.12
CA PHE A 44 -5.59 -8.28 -7.60
C PHE A 44 -6.36 -9.37 -6.89
N TYR A 45 -5.78 -10.58 -6.72
CA TYR A 45 -6.57 -11.66 -6.14
C TYR A 45 -6.79 -11.52 -4.64
N ARG A 46 -6.02 -10.65 -4.00
CA ARG A 46 -6.16 -10.39 -2.57
C ARG A 46 -5.61 -9.01 -2.26
N GLN A 47 -5.69 -8.63 -1.01
CA GLN A 47 -5.03 -7.43 -0.52
C GLN A 47 -3.63 -7.79 -0.04
N VAL A 48 -2.70 -6.86 -0.22
CA VAL A 48 -1.33 -7.10 0.24
C VAL A 48 -1.35 -7.31 1.75
N PRO A 49 -0.62 -8.32 2.25
CA PRO A 49 -0.63 -8.59 3.69
C PRO A 49 -0.04 -7.44 4.49
N PHE A 50 -0.67 -7.15 5.61
CA PHE A 50 -0.21 -6.13 6.52
C PHE A 50 -0.33 -6.67 7.94
N GLY A 51 0.80 -6.82 8.63
CA GLY A 51 0.84 -7.37 9.96
C GLY A 51 1.70 -6.55 10.90
N THR A 52 2.03 -7.14 12.04
CA THR A 52 2.81 -6.43 13.05
C THR A 52 4.20 -6.03 12.56
N ALA A 53 4.73 -6.77 11.60
CA ALA A 53 6.04 -6.44 11.03
C ALA A 53 5.93 -5.41 9.91
N GLY A 54 4.71 -4.96 9.59
CA GLY A 54 4.48 -3.99 8.55
C GLY A 54 3.95 -4.62 7.28
N MET A 55 3.93 -3.85 6.23
CA MET A 55 3.40 -4.26 4.95
C MET A 55 4.51 -4.90 4.13
N ARG A 56 4.24 -6.08 3.58
CA ARG A 56 5.23 -6.80 2.79
C ARG A 56 4.64 -7.24 1.47
N GLY A 57 5.38 -6.97 0.41
CA GLY A 57 4.94 -7.33 -0.92
C GLY A 57 5.81 -6.68 -1.96
N GLU A 58 5.52 -6.97 -3.21
CA GLU A 58 6.23 -6.36 -4.31
C GLU A 58 5.65 -4.99 -4.61
N VAL A 59 6.51 -4.08 -5.02
CA VAL A 59 6.08 -2.75 -5.44
C VAL A 59 5.46 -2.86 -6.83
N GLY A 60 4.31 -2.27 -7.01
CA GLY A 60 3.61 -2.28 -8.28
C GLY A 60 2.16 -1.94 -8.09
N LEU A 61 1.41 -1.95 -9.19
CA LEU A 61 -0.01 -1.63 -9.13
C LEU A 61 -0.82 -2.88 -8.77
N GLY A 62 -1.90 -2.65 -8.04
CA GLY A 62 -2.80 -3.71 -7.65
C GLY A 62 -2.98 -3.79 -6.16
N SER A 63 -4.10 -4.38 -5.75
CA SER A 63 -4.41 -4.52 -4.33
C SER A 63 -3.44 -5.44 -3.60
N ASN A 64 -2.79 -6.36 -4.33
CA ASN A 64 -1.81 -7.29 -3.76
C ASN A 64 -0.38 -6.80 -4.01
N ARG A 65 -0.20 -5.50 -4.12
CA ARG A 65 1.11 -4.89 -4.34
C ARG A 65 1.26 -3.69 -3.42
N ILE A 66 2.49 -3.25 -3.24
CA ILE A 66 2.76 -2.04 -2.46
C ILE A 66 2.80 -0.87 -3.43
N ASN A 67 1.92 0.08 -3.19
CA ASN A 67 1.82 1.30 -3.99
C ASN A 67 1.14 2.35 -3.14
N ARG A 68 1.00 3.55 -3.68
CA ARG A 68 0.46 4.65 -2.88
C ARG A 68 -0.98 4.39 -2.44
N TYR A 69 -1.76 3.65 -3.23
CA TYR A 69 -3.14 3.35 -2.86
C TYR A 69 -3.22 2.35 -1.71
N THR A 70 -2.43 1.27 -1.78
CA THR A 70 -2.46 0.27 -0.70
C THR A 70 -1.83 0.82 0.57
N ILE A 71 -0.83 1.69 0.43
CA ILE A 71 -0.24 2.38 1.58
C ILE A 71 -1.27 3.27 2.25
N ARG A 72 -2.01 4.04 1.46
CA ARG A 72 -3.06 4.92 2.01
C ARG A 72 -4.12 4.12 2.75
N LEU A 73 -4.53 3.01 2.17
CA LEU A 73 -5.57 2.18 2.76
C LEU A 73 -5.09 1.57 4.08
N ALA A 74 -3.85 1.09 4.10
CA ALA A 74 -3.28 0.53 5.33
C ALA A 74 -3.16 1.60 6.42
N ALA A 75 -2.71 2.78 6.04
CA ALA A 75 -2.58 3.89 6.98
C ALA A 75 -3.93 4.31 7.54
N TRP A 76 -4.93 4.36 6.67
CA TRP A 76 -6.28 4.71 7.11
C TRP A 76 -6.81 3.68 8.10
N GLY A 77 -6.61 2.41 7.82
CA GLY A 77 -7.02 1.35 8.73
C GLY A 77 -6.32 1.44 10.08
N MET A 78 -5.03 1.74 10.06
CA MET A 78 -4.27 1.90 11.29
C MET A 78 -4.82 3.09 12.10
N ALA A 79 -5.14 4.18 11.42
CA ALA A 79 -5.69 5.35 12.09
C ALA A 79 -7.00 5.04 12.80
N GLN A 80 -7.84 4.19 12.18
CA GLN A 80 -9.09 3.79 12.79
C GLN A 80 -8.87 3.00 14.07
N VAL A 81 -7.84 2.17 14.09
CA VAL A 81 -7.54 1.36 15.27
C VAL A 81 -6.93 2.19 16.37
N LEU A 82 -6.00 3.07 16.04
CA LEU A 82 -5.28 3.86 17.04
C LEU A 82 -6.10 5.01 17.60
N GLY A 83 -6.80 5.71 16.73
CA GLY A 83 -7.57 6.87 17.16
C GLY A 83 -6.75 8.15 17.17
N ALA A 84 -7.44 9.27 17.05
CA ALA A 84 -6.81 10.59 16.99
C ALA A 84 -6.02 10.89 18.27
N GLY A 85 -4.96 11.66 18.12
CA GLY A 85 -4.14 12.09 19.25
C GLY A 85 -2.99 11.16 19.57
N LYS A 86 -2.99 9.95 19.02
CA LYS A 86 -1.89 9.02 19.26
C LYS A 86 -0.67 9.39 18.44
N LYS A 87 0.48 8.91 18.89
CA LYS A 87 1.74 9.16 18.19
C LYS A 87 2.13 7.94 17.37
N VAL A 88 2.60 8.18 16.16
CA VAL A 88 3.03 7.13 15.26
C VAL A 88 4.39 7.50 14.70
N ALA A 89 5.31 6.55 14.71
CA ALA A 89 6.62 6.73 14.12
C ALA A 89 6.70 5.89 12.86
N ILE A 90 7.13 6.50 11.77
CA ILE A 90 7.31 5.81 10.50
C ILE A 90 8.78 5.84 10.15
N ALA A 91 9.34 4.65 9.93
CA ALA A 91 10.73 4.51 9.51
C ALA A 91 10.76 4.04 8.07
N TYR A 92 11.67 4.59 7.30
CA TYR A 92 11.88 4.13 5.93
C TYR A 92 13.37 3.91 5.70
N ASP A 93 13.68 3.05 4.73
CA ASP A 93 15.06 2.76 4.38
C ASP A 93 15.40 3.45 3.06
N THR A 94 16.57 3.11 2.50
CA THR A 94 17.05 3.77 1.29
C THR A 94 16.55 3.13 0.00
N ARG A 95 15.67 2.14 0.12
CA ARG A 95 15.12 1.51 -1.09
C ARG A 95 14.30 2.52 -1.88
N LEU A 96 14.27 2.27 -3.17
CA LEU A 96 13.52 3.10 -4.09
C LEU A 96 12.07 3.19 -3.61
N ASP A 97 11.52 4.38 -3.62
CA ASP A 97 10.14 4.66 -3.27
C ASP A 97 9.79 4.58 -1.78
N SER A 98 10.70 4.09 -0.93
CA SER A 98 10.41 3.98 0.49
C SER A 98 10.04 5.31 1.11
N LYS A 99 10.79 6.36 0.78
CA LYS A 99 10.51 7.68 1.33
C LYS A 99 9.15 8.18 0.87
N THR A 100 8.85 8.00 -0.42
CA THR A 100 7.58 8.43 -0.98
C THR A 100 6.42 7.72 -0.31
N PHE A 101 6.55 6.41 -0.11
CA PHE A 101 5.50 5.64 0.55
C PHE A 101 5.34 6.05 2.02
N ALA A 102 6.45 6.33 2.70
CA ALA A 102 6.38 6.80 4.07
C ALA A 102 5.63 8.13 4.16
N GLU A 103 5.88 9.02 3.21
CA GLU A 103 5.21 10.30 3.17
C GLU A 103 3.72 10.16 2.88
N GLU A 104 3.35 9.22 2.02
CA GLU A 104 1.93 8.96 1.74
C GLU A 104 1.21 8.47 3.00
N ALA A 105 1.84 7.53 3.71
CA ALA A 105 1.27 7.03 4.95
C ALA A 105 1.13 8.15 5.99
N ALA A 106 2.17 8.96 6.10
CA ALA A 106 2.17 10.05 7.06
C ALA A 106 1.04 11.04 6.80
N LYS A 107 0.79 11.33 5.52
CA LYS A 107 -0.27 12.26 5.16
C LYS A 107 -1.63 11.76 5.65
N VAL A 108 -1.91 10.49 5.40
CA VAL A 108 -3.19 9.91 5.81
C VAL A 108 -3.33 9.91 7.32
N LEU A 109 -2.26 9.52 8.02
CA LEU A 109 -2.29 9.45 9.47
C LEU A 109 -2.45 10.84 10.08
N ALA A 110 -1.74 11.83 9.54
CA ALA A 110 -1.85 13.20 10.04
C ALA A 110 -3.24 13.76 9.82
N GLU A 111 -3.82 13.49 8.66
CA GLU A 111 -5.17 13.95 8.36
C GLU A 111 -6.20 13.32 9.29
N ALA A 112 -5.90 12.14 9.79
CA ALA A 112 -6.78 11.47 10.74
C ALA A 112 -6.57 11.93 12.18
N GLY A 113 -5.66 12.88 12.38
CA GLY A 113 -5.46 13.47 13.70
C GLY A 113 -4.36 12.84 14.53
N LEU A 114 -3.53 11.98 13.94
CA LEU A 114 -2.42 11.40 14.67
C LEU A 114 -1.18 12.27 14.56
N ASN A 115 -0.30 12.15 15.56
CA ASN A 115 0.98 12.82 15.55
C ASN A 115 2.01 11.90 14.91
N VAL A 116 2.54 12.31 13.76
CA VAL A 116 3.38 11.44 12.96
C VAL A 116 4.82 11.93 12.96
N LEU A 117 5.73 10.98 13.18
CA LEU A 117 7.16 11.24 13.12
C LEU A 117 7.74 10.35 12.03
N ILE A 118 8.40 10.96 11.05
CA ILE A 118 9.05 10.22 9.97
C ILE A 118 10.55 10.34 10.12
N PHE A 119 11.26 9.24 9.96
CA PHE A 119 12.70 9.30 10.02
C PHE A 119 13.31 8.21 9.16
N ASP A 120 14.52 8.52 8.68
CA ASP A 120 15.33 7.61 7.90
C ASP A 120 15.84 6.49 8.80
N ARG A 121 15.69 5.28 8.36
CA ARG A 121 16.13 4.11 9.10
C ARG A 121 17.62 4.14 9.41
N TYR A 122 18.39 4.83 8.59
CA TYR A 122 19.83 4.91 8.75
C TYR A 122 20.27 6.13 9.53
N SER A 123 19.32 6.88 10.04
CA SER A 123 19.65 8.02 10.89
C SER A 123 20.30 7.53 12.16
N PRO A 124 21.43 8.12 12.54
CA PRO A 124 22.09 7.69 13.78
C PRO A 124 21.38 8.21 15.01
N VAL A 125 20.49 9.13 14.87
CA VAL A 125 19.80 9.72 16.00
C VAL A 125 18.72 8.77 16.47
N PRO A 126 18.68 8.42 17.75
CA PRO A 126 17.65 7.53 18.27
C PRO A 126 16.33 8.26 18.40
N LEU A 127 15.74 8.60 17.30
CA LEU A 127 14.50 9.36 17.28
C LEU A 127 13.32 8.59 17.84
N LEU A 128 13.50 7.29 17.99
CA LEU A 128 12.45 6.45 18.56
C LEU A 128 12.48 6.36 20.07
N SER A 129 13.38 7.10 20.68
CA SER A 129 13.57 6.95 22.11
C SER A 129 12.58 7.81 22.90
N TYR A 130 11.38 7.91 22.43
CA TYR A 130 10.36 8.56 23.22
C TYR A 130 8.98 8.10 22.99
#